data_0b17f848f2a2e817168661f0df7d73e4
#
_entry.id   0b17f848f2a2e817168661f0df7d73e4
#
_cell.length_a   1.000
_cell.length_b   1.000
_cell.length_c   1.000
_cell.angle_alpha   90.00
_cell.angle_beta   90.00
_cell.angle_gamma   90.00
#
_symmetry.space_group_name_H-M   'P 1'
#
loop_
_entity.id
_entity.type
_entity.pdbx_description
1 polymer ?
#
loop_
_entity_poly.entity_id
_entity_poly.type
_entity_poly.pdbx_seq_one_letter_code
_entity_poly.pdbx_strand_id
1 'polypeptide(L)'
;DTTPLDGTHLAYVASSGAEDVAAAAEAARAAFPAWAAMPGAERGRILARLADLIEANAADIAALEVIDTGQAIRFMKQAAVRGAENFRFFAARAAGARDGLSLFANDQLNYTNRRPIGPVGVITPWNTPFMLSTWKIAPALAAGCTVVHKPAEWSPLTAFRLAQLALEAG
;
A
#
# COMPACT_ATOMS: atom_id res chain seq x y z
N ASP A 1 15.91 -12.87 -8.86
CA ASP A 1 15.17 -13.44 -7.74
C ASP A 1 15.05 -14.95 -7.89
N THR A 2 15.17 -15.68 -6.79
CA THR A 2 15.18 -17.16 -6.74
C THR A 2 14.38 -17.64 -5.54
N THR A 3 13.64 -18.74 -5.72
CA THR A 3 12.91 -19.31 -4.57
C THR A 3 13.88 -19.93 -3.56
N PRO A 4 13.69 -19.70 -2.26
CA PRO A 4 14.49 -20.33 -1.22
C PRO A 4 14.15 -21.83 -1.02
N LEU A 5 13.15 -22.37 -1.70
CA LEU A 5 12.74 -23.77 -1.58
C LEU A 5 13.75 -24.72 -2.20
N ASP A 6 14.25 -24.40 -3.38
CA ASP A 6 15.18 -25.25 -4.13
C ASP A 6 16.22 -24.46 -4.98
N GLY A 7 16.18 -23.12 -4.88
CA GLY A 7 17.08 -22.24 -5.64
C GLY A 7 16.65 -22.00 -7.09
N THR A 8 15.46 -22.43 -7.50
CA THR A 8 14.95 -22.19 -8.85
C THR A 8 14.80 -20.72 -9.12
N HIS A 9 15.20 -20.27 -10.32
CA HIS A 9 15.06 -18.89 -10.76
C HIS A 9 13.58 -18.56 -10.97
N LEU A 10 13.09 -17.47 -10.36
CA LEU A 10 11.70 -16.99 -10.45
C LEU A 10 11.57 -15.84 -11.45
N ALA A 11 12.36 -14.80 -11.27
CA ALA A 11 12.24 -13.59 -12.08
C ALA A 11 13.51 -12.75 -12.06
N TYR A 12 13.71 -11.97 -13.11
CA TYR A 12 14.66 -10.86 -13.10
C TYR A 12 13.98 -9.61 -12.52
N VAL A 13 14.61 -9.00 -11.57
CA VAL A 13 14.15 -7.76 -10.92
C VAL A 13 15.18 -6.68 -11.16
N ALA A 14 14.73 -5.47 -11.49
CA ALA A 14 15.64 -4.36 -11.73
C ALA A 14 16.43 -4.03 -10.45
N SER A 15 17.74 -3.89 -10.57
CA SER A 15 18.59 -3.33 -9.53
C SER A 15 18.57 -1.81 -9.65
N SER A 16 17.60 -1.19 -8.99
CA SER A 16 17.34 0.24 -9.08
C SER A 16 18.43 1.07 -8.40
N GLY A 17 18.87 2.10 -9.09
CA GLY A 17 19.83 3.09 -8.60
C GLY A 17 19.17 4.39 -8.14
N ALA A 18 19.99 5.41 -7.88
CA ALA A 18 19.52 6.71 -7.42
C ALA A 18 18.61 7.41 -8.43
N GLU A 19 18.85 7.20 -9.73
CA GLU A 19 18.02 7.79 -10.80
C GLU A 19 16.62 7.19 -10.83
N ASP A 20 16.49 5.89 -10.64
CA ASP A 20 15.19 5.21 -10.56
C ASP A 20 14.39 5.67 -9.34
N VAL A 21 15.06 5.83 -8.20
CA VAL A 21 14.44 6.37 -6.98
C VAL A 21 13.97 7.80 -7.20
N ALA A 22 14.79 8.63 -7.87
CA ALA A 22 14.41 10.00 -8.19
C ALA A 22 13.20 10.04 -9.13
N ALA A 23 13.16 9.20 -10.15
CA ALA A 23 12.04 9.09 -11.08
C ALA A 23 10.75 8.65 -10.37
N ALA A 24 10.83 7.64 -9.50
CA ALA A 24 9.68 7.19 -8.70
C ALA A 24 9.17 8.27 -7.73
N ALA A 25 10.08 9.00 -7.08
CA ALA A 25 9.74 10.11 -6.20
C ALA A 25 9.07 11.26 -6.97
N GLU A 26 9.56 11.57 -8.18
CA GLU A 26 8.97 12.60 -9.04
C GLU A 26 7.57 12.18 -9.52
N ALA A 27 7.37 10.93 -9.92
CA ALA A 27 6.05 10.41 -10.28
C ALA A 27 5.05 10.52 -9.11
N ALA A 28 5.49 10.15 -7.90
CA ALA A 28 4.67 10.28 -6.70
C ALA A 28 4.36 11.76 -6.38
N ARG A 29 5.33 12.65 -6.57
CA ARG A 29 5.16 14.10 -6.39
C ARG A 29 4.17 14.69 -7.40
N ALA A 30 4.24 14.26 -8.64
CA ALA A 30 3.34 14.71 -9.71
C ALA A 30 1.88 14.27 -9.47
N ALA A 31 1.67 13.06 -8.96
CA ALA A 31 0.35 12.52 -8.63
C ALA A 31 -0.25 13.10 -7.33
N PHE A 32 0.59 13.58 -6.42
CA PHE A 32 0.18 14.00 -5.08
C PHE A 32 -0.93 15.07 -5.06
N PRO A 33 -0.89 16.18 -5.81
CA PRO A 33 -1.91 17.21 -5.72
C PRO A 33 -3.31 16.72 -6.02
N ALA A 34 -3.48 15.90 -7.05
CA ALA A 34 -4.77 15.34 -7.45
C ALA A 34 -5.29 14.35 -6.39
N TRP A 35 -4.43 13.45 -5.90
CA TRP A 35 -4.78 12.48 -4.87
C TRP A 35 -5.12 13.14 -3.53
N ALA A 36 -4.33 14.12 -3.11
CA ALA A 36 -4.56 14.87 -1.87
C ALA A 36 -5.85 15.69 -1.89
N ALA A 37 -6.20 16.27 -3.04
CA ALA A 37 -7.42 17.05 -3.22
C ALA A 37 -8.68 16.18 -3.37
N MET A 38 -8.54 14.89 -3.70
CA MET A 38 -9.66 13.98 -3.87
C MET A 38 -10.44 13.82 -2.55
N PRO A 39 -11.79 13.89 -2.57
CA PRO A 39 -12.60 13.67 -1.36
C PRO A 39 -12.30 12.32 -0.70
N GLY A 40 -12.25 12.29 0.64
CA GLY A 40 -11.93 11.05 1.38
C GLY A 40 -12.87 9.88 1.05
N ALA A 41 -14.15 10.15 0.80
CA ALA A 41 -15.11 9.14 0.36
C ALA A 41 -14.75 8.53 -1.01
N GLU A 42 -14.15 9.30 -1.88
CA GLU A 42 -13.73 8.87 -3.22
C GLU A 42 -12.47 8.01 -3.15
N ARG A 43 -11.46 8.46 -2.40
CA ARG A 43 -10.30 7.62 -2.08
C ARG A 43 -10.71 6.32 -1.41
N GLY A 44 -11.68 6.38 -0.48
CA GLY A 44 -12.23 5.20 0.17
C GLY A 44 -12.83 4.19 -0.81
N ARG A 45 -13.54 4.66 -1.84
CA ARG A 45 -14.10 3.76 -2.88
C ARG A 45 -13.01 3.06 -3.69
N ILE A 46 -11.95 3.77 -4.06
CA ILE A 46 -10.80 3.18 -4.76
C ILE A 46 -10.09 2.13 -3.89
N LEU A 47 -9.84 2.45 -2.62
CA LEU A 47 -9.21 1.52 -1.69
C LEU A 47 -10.08 0.28 -1.41
N ALA A 48 -11.41 0.44 -1.35
CA ALA A 48 -12.33 -0.69 -1.21
C ALA A 48 -12.30 -1.59 -2.45
N ARG A 49 -12.28 -1.00 -3.65
CA ARG A 49 -12.13 -1.75 -4.91
C ARG A 49 -10.79 -2.50 -4.95
N LEU A 50 -9.70 -1.88 -4.51
CA LEU A 50 -8.41 -2.57 -4.38
C LEU A 50 -8.49 -3.75 -3.41
N ALA A 51 -9.18 -3.60 -2.29
CA ALA A 51 -9.40 -4.70 -1.35
C ALA A 51 -10.16 -5.87 -1.99
N ASP A 52 -11.18 -5.59 -2.78
CA ASP A 52 -11.95 -6.62 -3.49
C ASP A 52 -11.09 -7.35 -4.54
N LEU A 53 -10.23 -6.62 -5.27
CA LEU A 53 -9.27 -7.20 -6.19
C LEU A 53 -8.23 -8.07 -5.48
N ILE A 54 -7.71 -7.64 -4.34
CA ILE A 54 -6.78 -8.43 -3.52
C ILE A 54 -7.45 -9.73 -3.07
N GLU A 55 -8.68 -9.68 -2.59
CA GLU A 55 -9.41 -10.86 -2.11
C GLU A 55 -9.73 -11.82 -3.25
N ALA A 56 -10.13 -11.31 -4.40
CA ALA A 56 -10.37 -12.11 -5.61
C ALA A 56 -9.11 -12.84 -6.10
N ASN A 57 -7.92 -12.28 -5.82
CA ASN A 57 -6.62 -12.87 -6.19
C ASN A 57 -5.90 -13.52 -4.99
N ALA A 58 -6.59 -13.79 -3.89
CA ALA A 58 -5.96 -14.24 -2.65
C ALA A 58 -5.18 -15.55 -2.78
N ALA A 59 -5.67 -16.49 -3.60
CA ALA A 59 -4.99 -17.75 -3.82
C ALA A 59 -3.67 -17.58 -4.58
N ASP A 60 -3.66 -16.74 -5.61
CA ASP A 60 -2.47 -16.46 -6.42
C ASP A 60 -1.43 -15.68 -5.61
N ILE A 61 -1.87 -14.68 -4.84
CA ILE A 61 -0.98 -13.93 -3.95
C ILE A 61 -0.34 -14.86 -2.91
N ALA A 62 -1.13 -15.77 -2.31
CA ALA A 62 -0.60 -16.72 -1.33
C ALA A 62 0.41 -17.69 -1.96
N ALA A 63 0.14 -18.19 -3.16
CA ALA A 63 1.06 -19.06 -3.89
C ALA A 63 2.36 -18.29 -4.24
N LEU A 64 2.22 -17.08 -4.75
CA LEU A 64 3.36 -16.22 -5.08
C LEU A 64 4.23 -15.94 -3.84
N GLU A 65 3.62 -15.63 -2.69
CA GLU A 65 4.35 -15.36 -1.45
C GLU A 65 5.09 -16.61 -0.93
N VAL A 66 4.51 -17.82 -1.11
CA VAL A 66 5.17 -19.09 -0.74
C VAL A 66 6.43 -19.33 -1.55
N ILE A 67 6.35 -19.20 -2.86
CA ILE A 67 7.51 -19.45 -3.73
C ILE A 67 8.60 -18.39 -3.58
N ASP A 68 8.20 -17.15 -3.27
CA ASP A 68 9.08 -16.00 -3.13
C ASP A 68 9.79 -15.95 -1.75
N THR A 69 9.12 -16.40 -0.69
CA THR A 69 9.62 -16.31 0.68
C THR A 69 9.98 -17.65 1.32
N GLY A 70 9.54 -18.77 0.75
CA GLY A 70 9.66 -20.09 1.38
C GLY A 70 8.72 -20.32 2.56
N GLN A 71 7.82 -19.41 2.87
CA GLN A 71 6.86 -19.52 3.96
C GLN A 71 5.82 -20.62 3.69
N ALA A 72 5.37 -21.31 4.75
CA ALA A 72 4.40 -22.39 4.59
C ALA A 72 3.03 -21.85 4.16
N ILE A 73 2.44 -22.46 3.13
CA ILE A 73 1.16 -22.07 2.51
C ILE A 73 0.02 -21.95 3.55
N ARG A 74 0.03 -22.75 4.61
CA ARG A 74 -0.97 -22.68 5.70
C ARG A 74 -1.02 -21.31 6.39
N PHE A 75 0.10 -20.58 6.42
CA PHE A 75 0.17 -19.24 6.97
C PHE A 75 -0.14 -18.18 5.91
N MET A 76 0.33 -18.39 4.67
CA MET A 76 0.21 -17.39 3.60
C MET A 76 -1.21 -17.28 3.05
N LYS A 77 -2.03 -18.34 3.14
CA LYS A 77 -3.46 -18.28 2.75
C LYS A 77 -4.24 -17.13 3.40
N GLN A 78 -3.81 -16.69 4.59
CA GLN A 78 -4.47 -15.59 5.30
C GLN A 78 -3.84 -14.22 5.00
N ALA A 79 -2.66 -14.17 4.38
CA ALA A 79 -1.93 -12.92 4.18
C ALA A 79 -2.69 -11.96 3.25
N ALA A 80 -3.20 -12.46 2.13
CA ALA A 80 -3.97 -11.67 1.17
C ALA A 80 -5.31 -11.20 1.77
N VAL A 81 -6.03 -12.08 2.47
CA VAL A 81 -7.30 -11.75 3.14
C VAL A 81 -7.08 -10.63 4.15
N ARG A 82 -6.07 -10.75 5.02
CA ARG A 82 -5.70 -9.68 5.97
C ARG A 82 -5.27 -8.39 5.27
N GLY A 83 -4.60 -8.50 4.13
CA GLY A 83 -4.25 -7.36 3.30
C GLY A 83 -5.48 -6.62 2.78
N ALA A 84 -6.48 -7.35 2.29
CA ALA A 84 -7.77 -6.81 1.87
C ALA A 84 -8.51 -6.13 3.04
N GLU A 85 -8.54 -6.78 4.22
CA GLU A 85 -9.13 -6.21 5.43
C GLU A 85 -8.46 -4.89 5.85
N ASN A 86 -7.13 -4.79 5.73
CA ASN A 86 -6.41 -3.54 5.97
C ASN A 86 -6.88 -2.41 5.05
N PHE A 87 -6.98 -2.70 3.75
CA PHE A 87 -7.48 -1.71 2.81
C PHE A 87 -8.94 -1.32 3.09
N ARG A 88 -9.82 -2.26 3.43
CA ARG A 88 -11.22 -1.98 3.81
C ARG A 88 -11.30 -1.12 5.06
N PHE A 89 -10.50 -1.44 6.08
CA PHE A 89 -10.44 -0.64 7.30
C PHE A 89 -10.07 0.82 7.03
N PHE A 90 -9.00 1.05 6.27
CA PHE A 90 -8.57 2.40 5.96
C PHE A 90 -9.45 3.10 4.92
N ALA A 91 -10.09 2.37 4.01
CA ALA A 91 -11.11 2.88 3.12
C ALA A 91 -12.29 3.50 3.90
N ALA A 92 -12.80 2.79 4.90
CA ALA A 92 -13.86 3.29 5.77
C ALA A 92 -13.41 4.51 6.60
N ARG A 93 -12.17 4.52 7.07
CA ARG A 93 -11.59 5.65 7.82
C ARG A 93 -11.39 6.88 6.93
N ALA A 94 -10.98 6.71 5.68
CA ALA A 94 -10.81 7.82 4.74
C ALA A 94 -12.12 8.56 4.48
N ALA A 95 -13.23 7.84 4.32
CA ALA A 95 -14.56 8.40 4.12
C ALA A 95 -15.08 9.16 5.34
N GLY A 96 -14.74 8.70 6.55
CA GLY A 96 -15.21 9.25 7.82
C GLY A 96 -14.22 10.17 8.53
N ALA A 97 -13.04 10.42 7.95
CA ALA A 97 -12.04 11.28 8.58
C ALA A 97 -12.56 12.70 8.75
N ARG A 98 -12.63 13.14 9.98
CA ARG A 98 -13.01 14.50 10.34
C ARG A 98 -11.86 15.18 11.07
N ASP A 99 -11.68 16.45 10.79
CA ASP A 99 -10.80 17.30 11.55
C ASP A 99 -11.33 17.50 12.97
N GLY A 100 -10.42 17.69 13.91
CA GLY A 100 -10.70 17.55 15.32
C GLY A 100 -11.57 18.64 15.95
N LEU A 101 -11.69 18.56 17.26
CA LEU A 101 -12.53 19.42 18.10
C LEU A 101 -12.24 20.91 17.88
N SER A 102 -13.33 21.64 17.70
CA SER A 102 -13.34 23.08 17.86
C SER A 102 -13.78 23.41 19.29
N LEU A 103 -12.91 24.08 20.05
CA LEU A 103 -13.26 24.65 21.33
C LEU A 103 -13.57 26.13 21.12
N PHE A 104 -14.82 26.52 21.40
CA PHE A 104 -15.18 27.93 21.43
C PHE A 104 -14.75 28.53 22.76
N ALA A 105 -13.89 29.53 22.69
CA ALA A 105 -13.54 30.35 23.83
C ALA A 105 -13.70 31.82 23.45
N ASN A 106 -14.77 32.43 23.91
CA ASN A 106 -15.13 33.84 23.72
C ASN A 106 -15.07 34.31 22.25
N ASP A 107 -13.95 34.83 21.80
CA ASP A 107 -13.71 35.40 20.46
C ASP A 107 -12.71 34.60 19.61
N GLN A 108 -12.33 33.40 20.07
CA GLN A 108 -11.33 32.56 19.43
C GLN A 108 -11.92 31.28 18.89
N LEU A 109 -11.56 30.93 17.63
CA LEU A 109 -11.84 29.64 17.01
C LEU A 109 -10.57 28.79 17.03
N ASN A 110 -10.59 27.67 17.77
CA ASN A 110 -9.49 26.71 17.82
C ASN A 110 -9.93 25.39 17.17
N TYR A 111 -9.25 24.99 16.08
CA TYR A 111 -9.53 23.75 15.38
C TYR A 111 -8.26 23.05 14.92
N THR A 112 -8.33 21.75 14.77
CA THR A 112 -7.26 20.92 14.21
C THR A 112 -7.59 20.59 12.76
N ASN A 113 -6.65 20.89 11.85
CA ASN A 113 -6.75 20.52 10.45
C ASN A 113 -5.67 19.46 10.13
N ARG A 114 -6.09 18.30 9.63
CA ARG A 114 -5.19 17.23 9.20
C ARG A 114 -4.98 17.31 7.69
N ARG A 115 -3.72 17.36 7.28
CA ARG A 115 -3.34 17.41 5.86
C ARG A 115 -2.40 16.27 5.51
N PRO A 116 -2.48 15.72 4.27
CA PRO A 116 -1.46 14.79 3.78
C PRO A 116 -0.09 15.46 3.80
N ILE A 117 0.93 14.71 4.20
CA ILE A 117 2.30 15.24 4.31
C ILE A 117 3.03 15.27 2.96
N GLY A 118 2.52 14.60 1.94
CA GLY A 118 3.15 14.48 0.62
C GLY A 118 3.38 13.05 0.18
N PRO A 119 4.29 12.83 -0.78
CA PRO A 119 4.79 11.50 -1.11
C PRO A 119 5.50 10.87 0.08
N VAL A 120 5.29 9.57 0.30
CA VAL A 120 5.91 8.81 1.39
C VAL A 120 6.67 7.60 0.83
N GLY A 121 7.86 7.35 1.35
CA GLY A 121 8.61 6.12 1.10
C GLY A 121 8.10 4.99 2.00
N VAL A 122 7.79 3.84 1.40
CA VAL A 122 7.42 2.62 2.12
C VAL A 122 8.50 1.57 1.88
N ILE A 123 9.20 1.20 2.93
CA ILE A 123 10.23 0.14 2.90
C ILE A 123 9.69 -1.05 3.68
N THR A 124 9.64 -2.23 3.07
CA THR A 124 9.11 -3.44 3.67
C THR A 124 10.14 -4.55 3.70
N PRO A 125 10.14 -5.39 4.76
CA PRO A 125 11.06 -6.50 4.90
C PRO A 125 10.61 -7.71 4.07
N TRP A 126 11.46 -8.73 4.05
CA TRP A 126 11.33 -9.93 3.23
C TRP A 126 10.41 -11.02 3.80
N ASN A 127 10.14 -11.01 5.10
CA ASN A 127 9.56 -12.17 5.80
C ASN A 127 8.02 -12.35 5.64
N THR A 128 7.27 -11.27 5.44
CA THR A 128 5.84 -11.27 5.11
C THR A 128 5.54 -10.06 4.23
N PRO A 129 6.11 -10.04 3.01
CA PRO A 129 6.18 -8.83 2.19
C PRO A 129 4.80 -8.26 1.84
N PHE A 130 3.83 -9.11 1.47
CA PHE A 130 2.50 -8.66 1.09
C PHE A 130 1.78 -7.96 2.24
N MET A 131 1.67 -8.64 3.38
CA MET A 131 0.95 -8.11 4.54
C MET A 131 1.57 -6.82 5.05
N LEU A 132 2.89 -6.77 5.17
CA LEU A 132 3.61 -5.58 5.66
C LEU A 132 3.55 -4.41 4.67
N SER A 133 3.46 -4.68 3.38
CA SER A 133 3.17 -3.66 2.36
C SER A 133 1.80 -3.04 2.58
N THR A 134 0.76 -3.86 2.77
CA THR A 134 -0.60 -3.36 2.99
C THR A 134 -0.73 -2.53 4.26
N TRP A 135 -0.01 -2.88 5.33
CA TRP A 135 -0.01 -2.12 6.60
C TRP A 135 0.55 -0.71 6.48
N LYS A 136 1.40 -0.47 5.51
CA LYS A 136 2.03 0.84 5.27
C LYS A 136 1.33 1.63 4.17
N ILE A 137 0.97 0.94 3.08
CA ILE A 137 0.39 1.58 1.90
C ILE A 137 -1.05 2.02 2.16
N ALA A 138 -1.88 1.16 2.75
CA ALA A 138 -3.29 1.47 2.97
C ALA A 138 -3.52 2.75 3.80
N PRO A 139 -2.90 2.95 4.98
CA PRO A 139 -3.06 4.19 5.74
C PRO A 139 -2.49 5.41 5.03
N ALA A 140 -1.36 5.28 4.31
CA ALA A 140 -0.75 6.39 3.58
C ALA A 140 -1.69 6.90 2.48
N LEU A 141 -2.22 6.00 1.65
CA LEU A 141 -3.16 6.35 0.59
C LEU A 141 -4.48 6.90 1.16
N ALA A 142 -5.01 6.29 2.20
CA ALA A 142 -6.23 6.77 2.87
C ALA A 142 -6.08 8.20 3.41
N ALA A 143 -4.91 8.53 3.95
CA ALA A 143 -4.58 9.87 4.43
C ALA A 143 -4.39 10.91 3.31
N GLY A 144 -4.38 10.49 2.04
CA GLY A 144 -4.17 11.37 0.88
C GLY A 144 -2.71 11.54 0.48
N CYS A 145 -1.79 10.73 1.02
CA CYS A 145 -0.40 10.67 0.58
C CYS A 145 -0.26 9.80 -0.67
N THR A 146 0.73 10.08 -1.50
CA THR A 146 1.21 9.16 -2.54
C THR A 146 2.36 8.31 -2.02
N VAL A 147 2.64 7.18 -2.66
CA VAL A 147 3.57 6.17 -2.13
C VAL A 147 4.63 5.80 -3.16
N VAL A 148 5.89 5.76 -2.71
CA VAL A 148 6.97 5.04 -3.38
C VAL A 148 7.29 3.80 -2.55
N HIS A 149 7.09 2.62 -3.11
CA HIS A 149 7.29 1.36 -2.40
C HIS A 149 8.61 0.69 -2.79
N LYS A 150 9.47 0.46 -1.81
CA LYS A 150 10.71 -0.33 -1.95
C LYS A 150 10.53 -1.65 -1.20
N PRO A 151 10.19 -2.77 -1.89
CA PRO A 151 10.19 -4.09 -1.27
C PRO A 151 11.62 -4.56 -0.97
N ALA A 152 11.72 -5.62 -0.16
CA ALA A 152 13.00 -6.31 0.00
C ALA A 152 13.41 -6.97 -1.32
N GLU A 153 14.69 -6.97 -1.60
CA GLU A 153 15.29 -7.57 -2.81
C GLU A 153 15.11 -9.08 -2.89
N TRP A 154 14.92 -9.74 -1.75
CA TRP A 154 14.78 -11.19 -1.63
C TRP A 154 13.35 -11.71 -1.74
N SER A 155 12.36 -10.84 -1.79
CA SER A 155 10.95 -11.23 -1.92
C SER A 155 10.10 -10.07 -2.46
N PRO A 156 10.35 -9.63 -3.70
CA PRO A 156 9.69 -8.46 -4.26
C PRO A 156 8.39 -8.77 -5.00
N LEU A 157 8.11 -10.03 -5.32
CA LEU A 157 7.10 -10.37 -6.33
C LEU A 157 5.68 -9.98 -5.93
N THR A 158 5.31 -10.15 -4.66
CA THR A 158 3.99 -9.76 -4.18
C THR A 158 3.79 -8.24 -4.14
N ALA A 159 4.87 -7.46 -4.03
CA ALA A 159 4.82 -6.00 -4.14
C ALA A 159 4.46 -5.55 -5.58
N PHE A 160 5.03 -6.20 -6.59
CA PHE A 160 4.66 -5.97 -7.99
C PHE A 160 3.20 -6.33 -8.24
N ARG A 161 2.74 -7.48 -7.70
CA ARG A 161 1.32 -7.87 -7.84
C ARG A 161 0.39 -6.85 -7.19
N LEU A 162 0.72 -6.34 -6.02
CA LEU A 162 -0.05 -5.28 -5.35
C LEU A 162 -0.12 -4.01 -6.20
N ALA A 163 0.99 -3.61 -6.82
CA ALA A 163 1.01 -2.44 -7.70
C ALA A 163 0.11 -2.62 -8.95
N GLN A 164 0.11 -3.82 -9.56
CA GLN A 164 -0.79 -4.13 -10.67
C GLN A 164 -2.26 -4.02 -10.26
N LEU A 165 -2.63 -4.60 -9.11
CA LEU A 165 -4.00 -4.52 -8.60
C LEU A 165 -4.41 -3.08 -8.24
N ALA A 166 -3.46 -2.27 -7.77
CA ALA A 166 -3.70 -0.86 -7.50
C ALA A 166 -4.01 -0.08 -8.79
N LEU A 167 -3.31 -0.36 -9.90
CA LEU A 167 -3.60 0.22 -11.21
C LEU A 167 -4.98 -0.20 -11.74
N GLU A 168 -5.40 -1.45 -11.51
CA GLU A 168 -6.73 -1.94 -11.88
C GLU A 168 -7.84 -1.28 -11.05
N ALA A 169 -7.53 -0.90 -9.82
CA ALA A 169 -8.49 -0.24 -8.93
C ALA A 169 -8.76 1.22 -9.30
N GLY A 170 -7.84 1.88 -10.02
CA GLY A 170 -7.92 3.28 -10.39
C GLY A 170 -6.99 4.12 -9.55
#